data_8856cdf0e8dbc746f722ce7e104b599a
#
_entry.id   8856cdf0e8dbc746f722ce7e104b599a
#
_cell.length_a   1.000
_cell.length_b   1.000
_cell.length_c   1.000
_cell.angle_alpha   90.00
_cell.angle_beta   90.00
_cell.angle_gamma   90.00
#
_symmetry.space_group_name_H-M   'P 1'
#
loop_
_entity.id
_entity.type
_entity.pdbx_description
1 polymer ?
#
loop_
_entity_poly.entity_id
_entity_poly.type
_entity_poly.pdbx_seq_one_letter_code
_entity_poly.pdbx_strand_id
1 'polypeptide(L)'
;MSQLGHRYLMESDEESVRLDLKTDTDAVEKQALWAGIEPGMRVADLGCGAGKTTFVLNQLVGPAGSAVGVDMSPQRLDYAESHYSHAGIEYVCKDIREPLNDLGMFDFVWLRFVLEYYRHESFDIVKNISKILKPGGILCLIDLDCNCLRHFGLSERLEKYLIEIMEIMENKFNFDPYAGIKLYAHLFDLDYQDIAVNLTPHNLIYGELKETDNYNWTKKVEMAAKTSGCRFQDYEDGYEGFFKEFLDFFSDHRRFTYTPLISCRGRKPVAD
;
A
#
# COMPACT_ATOMS: atom_id res chain seq x y z
N MET A 1 10.00 -26.40 11.34
CA MET A 1 9.44 -25.40 10.42
C MET A 1 9.88 -24.05 10.93
N SER A 2 10.86 -23.43 10.25
CA SER A 2 11.51 -22.21 10.70
C SER A 2 10.55 -21.04 10.58
N GLN A 3 10.34 -20.32 11.67
CA GLN A 3 9.77 -19.00 11.70
C GLN A 3 10.69 -18.05 10.91
N LEU A 4 10.50 -17.94 9.59
CA LEU A 4 10.87 -16.74 8.86
C LEU A 4 9.82 -15.72 9.26
N GLY A 5 10.12 -14.91 10.28
CA GLY A 5 9.30 -13.77 10.65
C GLY A 5 9.04 -12.94 9.41
N HIS A 6 7.79 -12.57 9.16
CA HIS A 6 7.40 -11.67 8.10
C HIS A 6 8.13 -10.34 8.31
N ARG A 7 9.29 -10.19 7.67
CA ARG A 7 10.01 -8.93 7.64
C ARG A 7 9.44 -8.11 6.48
N TYR A 8 9.03 -6.90 6.75
CA TYR A 8 8.61 -5.96 5.72
C TYR A 8 9.73 -5.78 4.69
N LEU A 9 9.42 -5.95 3.40
CA LEU A 9 10.43 -6.02 2.33
C LEU A 9 11.29 -4.77 2.19
N MET A 10 10.73 -3.61 2.57
CA MET A 10 11.37 -2.29 2.43
C MET A 10 11.88 -1.75 3.79
N GLU A 11 11.96 -2.59 4.85
CA GLU A 11 12.41 -2.13 6.17
C GLU A 11 13.84 -1.61 6.12
N SER A 12 14.01 -0.32 6.42
CA SER A 12 15.29 0.36 6.57
C SER A 12 15.15 1.52 7.55
N ASP A 13 16.26 2.02 8.06
CA ASP A 13 16.25 3.19 8.97
C ASP A 13 15.68 4.45 8.31
N GLU A 14 15.69 4.51 6.97
CA GLU A 14 15.16 5.63 6.17
C GLU A 14 13.70 5.42 5.72
N GLU A 15 13.09 4.28 6.05
CA GLU A 15 11.77 3.90 5.52
C GLU A 15 10.68 4.90 5.92
N SER A 16 10.69 5.38 7.16
CA SER A 16 9.70 6.37 7.63
C SER A 16 9.77 7.67 6.82
N VAL A 17 10.97 8.17 6.54
CA VAL A 17 11.19 9.36 5.71
C VAL A 17 10.74 9.11 4.27
N ARG A 18 11.04 7.93 3.72
CA ARG A 18 10.62 7.54 2.38
C ARG A 18 9.09 7.49 2.25
N LEU A 19 8.41 6.89 3.22
CA LEU A 19 6.95 6.82 3.27
C LEU A 19 6.32 8.21 3.37
N ASP A 20 6.90 9.07 4.17
CA ASP A 20 6.44 10.46 4.33
C ASP A 20 6.57 11.25 3.02
N LEU A 21 7.73 11.21 2.39
CA LEU A 21 7.97 11.90 1.11
C LEU A 21 7.09 11.36 -0.03
N LYS A 22 6.83 10.05 -0.04
CA LYS A 22 6.01 9.39 -1.07
C LYS A 22 4.51 9.67 -0.90
N THR A 23 4.05 9.97 0.31
CA THR A 23 2.62 10.15 0.57
C THR A 23 2.15 11.51 0.06
N ASP A 24 1.34 11.46 -1.01
CA ASP A 24 0.65 12.61 -1.59
C ASP A 24 -0.65 12.88 -0.79
N THR A 25 -0.67 13.99 -0.06
CA THR A 25 -1.80 14.39 0.79
C THR A 25 -3.06 14.68 0.00
N ASP A 26 -2.94 15.31 -1.17
CA ASP A 26 -4.08 15.62 -2.03
C ASP A 26 -4.74 14.36 -2.57
N ALA A 27 -3.93 13.34 -2.91
CA ALA A 27 -4.44 12.05 -3.34
C ALA A 27 -5.17 11.33 -2.20
N VAL A 28 -4.62 11.34 -0.97
CA VAL A 28 -5.26 10.75 0.21
C VAL A 28 -6.59 11.45 0.50
N GLU A 29 -6.62 12.78 0.51
CA GLU A 29 -7.83 13.57 0.73
C GLU A 29 -8.93 13.22 -0.29
N LYS A 30 -8.61 13.24 -1.60
CA LYS A 30 -9.54 12.89 -2.67
C LYS A 30 -10.09 11.47 -2.53
N GLN A 31 -9.23 10.52 -2.19
CA GLN A 31 -9.62 9.12 -1.98
C GLN A 31 -10.53 8.96 -0.76
N ALA A 32 -10.23 9.62 0.36
CA ALA A 32 -11.01 9.56 1.59
C ALA A 32 -12.40 10.21 1.41
N LEU A 33 -12.47 11.38 0.76
CA LEU A 33 -13.73 12.05 0.42
C LEU A 33 -14.59 11.21 -0.53
N TRP A 34 -13.97 10.61 -1.56
CA TRP A 34 -14.66 9.67 -2.45
C TRP A 34 -15.18 8.45 -1.70
N ALA A 35 -14.44 7.94 -0.73
CA ALA A 35 -14.86 6.81 0.08
C ALA A 35 -16.00 7.14 1.03
N GLY A 36 -16.25 8.41 1.32
CA GLY A 36 -17.36 8.88 2.16
C GLY A 36 -16.96 9.14 3.62
N ILE A 37 -15.72 9.57 3.86
CA ILE A 37 -15.33 10.10 5.18
C ILE A 37 -16.11 11.40 5.46
N GLU A 38 -16.59 11.57 6.70
CA GLU A 38 -17.40 12.72 7.09
C GLU A 38 -16.88 13.33 8.41
N PRO A 39 -17.11 14.64 8.64
CA PRO A 39 -16.80 15.28 9.92
C PRO A 39 -17.46 14.58 11.11
N GLY A 40 -16.74 14.46 12.22
CA GLY A 40 -17.20 13.82 13.44
C GLY A 40 -17.00 12.30 13.48
N MET A 41 -16.58 11.65 12.40
CA MET A 41 -16.30 10.22 12.38
C MET A 41 -15.10 9.86 13.26
N ARG A 42 -15.15 8.65 13.84
CA ARG A 42 -13.99 7.99 14.44
C ARG A 42 -13.38 7.05 13.40
N VAL A 43 -12.14 7.30 13.03
CA VAL A 43 -11.43 6.64 11.91
C VAL A 43 -10.30 5.75 12.42
N ALA A 44 -10.11 4.56 11.82
CA ALA A 44 -8.89 3.77 11.95
C ALA A 44 -8.10 3.79 10.64
N ASP A 45 -6.81 4.15 10.71
CA ASP A 45 -5.81 4.03 9.64
C ASP A 45 -4.91 2.83 9.95
N LEU A 46 -5.16 1.71 9.28
CA LEU A 46 -4.49 0.44 9.55
C LEU A 46 -3.30 0.26 8.61
N GLY A 47 -2.12 0.03 9.19
CA GLY A 47 -0.86 0.12 8.45
C GLY A 47 -0.48 1.58 8.18
N CYS A 48 -0.60 2.44 9.19
CA CYS A 48 -0.47 3.90 9.07
C CYS A 48 0.95 4.38 8.71
N GLY A 49 1.96 3.51 8.84
CA GLY A 49 3.35 3.83 8.54
C GLY A 49 3.85 5.06 9.27
N ALA A 50 4.35 6.05 8.54
CA ALA A 50 4.89 7.30 9.07
C ALA A 50 3.82 8.30 9.61
N GLY A 51 2.52 7.96 9.59
CA GLY A 51 1.45 8.74 10.22
C GLY A 51 0.85 9.86 9.36
N LYS A 52 1.42 10.20 8.22
CA LYS A 52 0.95 11.31 7.37
C LYS A 52 -0.48 11.10 6.88
N THR A 53 -0.85 9.87 6.51
CA THR A 53 -2.23 9.52 6.13
C THR A 53 -3.18 9.71 7.31
N THR A 54 -2.83 9.20 8.49
CA THR A 54 -3.62 9.37 9.72
C THR A 54 -3.89 10.84 10.02
N PHE A 55 -2.86 11.70 9.86
CA PHE A 55 -2.99 13.13 10.03
C PHE A 55 -4.00 13.75 9.05
N VAL A 56 -3.94 13.40 7.75
CA VAL A 56 -4.90 13.88 6.75
C VAL A 56 -6.32 13.43 7.10
N LEU A 57 -6.51 12.17 7.47
CA LEU A 57 -7.83 11.66 7.87
C LEU A 57 -8.38 12.38 9.09
N ASN A 58 -7.52 12.69 10.08
CA ASN A 58 -7.91 13.47 11.25
C ASN A 58 -8.35 14.90 10.89
N GLN A 59 -7.66 15.56 9.96
CA GLN A 59 -8.08 16.87 9.48
C GLN A 59 -9.47 16.83 8.83
N LEU A 60 -9.77 15.78 8.07
CA LEU A 60 -11.06 15.63 7.40
C LEU A 60 -12.23 15.40 8.38
N VAL A 61 -12.00 14.63 9.44
CA VAL A 61 -13.05 14.41 10.45
C VAL A 61 -13.20 15.57 11.43
N GLY A 62 -12.23 16.45 11.49
CA GLY A 62 -12.26 17.68 12.28
C GLY A 62 -12.28 17.46 13.80
N PRO A 63 -12.50 18.53 14.59
CA PRO A 63 -12.35 18.49 16.05
C PRO A 63 -13.40 17.66 16.79
N ALA A 64 -14.51 17.31 16.13
CA ALA A 64 -15.55 16.43 16.69
C ALA A 64 -15.29 14.95 16.40
N GLY A 65 -14.35 14.63 15.51
CA GLY A 65 -13.91 13.28 15.15
C GLY A 65 -12.59 12.89 15.81
N SER A 66 -12.10 11.71 15.47
CA SER A 66 -10.79 11.22 15.92
C SER A 66 -10.22 10.22 14.93
N ALA A 67 -8.89 10.08 14.92
CA ALA A 67 -8.17 9.10 14.11
C ALA A 67 -7.26 8.24 14.98
N VAL A 68 -7.24 6.93 14.72
CA VAL A 68 -6.32 5.97 15.33
C VAL A 68 -5.43 5.39 14.23
N GLY A 69 -4.14 5.70 14.27
CA GLY A 69 -3.12 5.09 13.41
C GLY A 69 -2.59 3.82 14.03
N VAL A 70 -2.60 2.72 13.29
CA VAL A 70 -2.11 1.41 13.74
C VAL A 70 -1.01 0.94 12.82
N ASP A 71 0.15 0.64 13.36
CA ASP A 71 1.26 -0.01 12.62
C ASP A 71 1.99 -1.00 13.53
N MET A 72 2.62 -2.01 12.95
CA MET A 72 3.38 -3.01 13.70
C MET A 72 4.82 -2.59 14.00
N SER A 73 5.33 -1.53 13.38
CA SER A 73 6.68 -1.02 13.56
C SER A 73 6.74 0.10 14.58
N PRO A 74 7.37 -0.12 15.76
CA PRO A 74 7.55 0.94 16.75
C PRO A 74 8.31 2.16 16.17
N GLN A 75 9.32 1.92 15.32
CA GLN A 75 10.12 2.99 14.71
C GLN A 75 9.29 3.90 13.81
N ARG A 76 8.34 3.33 13.04
CA ARG A 76 7.42 4.12 12.23
C ARG A 76 6.45 4.92 13.08
N LEU A 77 6.00 4.35 14.19
CA LEU A 77 5.12 5.06 15.13
C LEU A 77 5.85 6.16 15.89
N ASP A 78 7.10 5.96 16.30
CA ASP A 78 7.93 7.02 16.90
C ASP A 78 8.10 8.20 15.94
N TYR A 79 8.28 7.93 14.65
CA TYR A 79 8.29 8.96 13.60
C TYR A 79 6.93 9.65 13.49
N ALA A 80 5.84 8.89 13.43
CA ALA A 80 4.48 9.42 13.32
C ALA A 80 4.13 10.32 14.51
N GLU A 81 4.44 9.90 15.73
CA GLU A 81 4.23 10.70 16.94
C GLU A 81 5.05 12.00 16.93
N SER A 82 6.30 11.92 16.43
CA SER A 82 7.20 13.08 16.39
C SER A 82 6.78 14.14 15.36
N HIS A 83 6.15 13.74 14.25
CA HIS A 83 5.87 14.61 13.09
C HIS A 83 4.39 14.90 12.88
N TYR A 84 3.50 14.00 13.30
CA TYR A 84 2.07 14.03 13.02
C TYR A 84 1.21 13.90 14.28
N SER A 85 1.76 14.21 15.45
CA SER A 85 0.98 14.30 16.68
C SER A 85 0.03 15.50 16.64
N HIS A 86 -1.25 15.26 16.86
CA HIS A 86 -2.30 16.29 16.88
C HIS A 86 -3.43 15.89 17.82
N ALA A 87 -4.19 16.86 18.31
CA ALA A 87 -5.39 16.59 19.10
C ALA A 87 -6.37 15.73 18.30
N GLY A 88 -6.83 14.62 18.89
CA GLY A 88 -7.72 13.66 18.22
C GLY A 88 -7.00 12.55 17.44
N ILE A 89 -5.66 12.50 17.47
CA ILE A 89 -4.88 11.40 16.93
C ILE A 89 -4.30 10.56 18.07
N GLU A 90 -4.40 9.22 17.90
CA GLU A 90 -3.75 8.21 18.73
C GLU A 90 -2.97 7.26 17.83
N TYR A 91 -1.75 6.86 18.22
CA TYR A 91 -0.97 5.83 17.54
C TYR A 91 -0.84 4.59 18.40
N VAL A 92 -1.08 3.41 17.80
CA VAL A 92 -1.08 2.12 18.49
C VAL A 92 -0.17 1.13 17.77
N CYS A 93 0.81 0.58 18.51
CA CYS A 93 1.69 -0.46 17.99
C CYS A 93 0.97 -1.81 18.04
N LYS A 94 0.52 -2.29 16.87
CA LYS A 94 -0.22 -3.55 16.79
C LYS A 94 -0.14 -4.18 15.39
N ASP A 95 -0.11 -5.50 15.37
CA ASP A 95 -0.24 -6.26 14.13
C ASP A 95 -1.72 -6.40 13.76
N ILE A 96 -2.10 -5.97 12.57
CA ILE A 96 -3.50 -6.04 12.09
C ILE A 96 -4.00 -7.46 11.84
N ARG A 97 -3.13 -8.46 11.88
CA ARG A 97 -3.49 -9.90 11.82
C ARG A 97 -4.01 -10.40 13.16
N GLU A 98 -3.62 -9.74 14.26
CA GLU A 98 -4.06 -10.05 15.61
C GLU A 98 -5.44 -9.45 15.93
N PRO A 99 -6.16 -9.91 16.98
CA PRO A 99 -7.42 -9.31 17.38
C PRO A 99 -7.31 -7.81 17.67
N LEU A 100 -8.21 -7.01 17.13
CA LEU A 100 -8.22 -5.54 17.23
C LEU A 100 -9.34 -4.99 18.14
N ASN A 101 -10.05 -5.84 18.86
CA ASN A 101 -11.26 -5.47 19.62
C ASN A 101 -11.00 -4.41 20.72
N ASP A 102 -9.79 -4.35 21.25
CA ASP A 102 -9.34 -3.37 22.24
C ASP A 102 -9.25 -1.93 21.69
N LEU A 103 -9.19 -1.77 20.37
CA LEU A 103 -9.23 -0.46 19.72
C LEU A 103 -10.64 0.18 19.75
N GLY A 104 -11.68 -0.60 20.08
CA GLY A 104 -13.08 -0.16 20.02
C GLY A 104 -13.64 -0.16 18.61
N MET A 105 -14.75 0.59 18.41
CA MET A 105 -15.50 0.57 17.15
C MET A 105 -15.32 1.88 16.37
N PHE A 106 -15.25 1.78 15.05
CA PHE A 106 -14.99 2.88 14.13
C PHE A 106 -16.16 3.10 13.16
N ASP A 107 -16.33 4.35 12.73
CA ASP A 107 -17.28 4.72 11.68
C ASP A 107 -16.68 4.49 10.30
N PHE A 108 -15.35 4.62 10.21
CA PHE A 108 -14.59 4.50 8.97
C PHE A 108 -13.28 3.76 9.24
N VAL A 109 -12.98 2.72 8.47
CA VAL A 109 -11.71 1.98 8.50
C VAL A 109 -11.01 2.12 7.17
N TRP A 110 -9.76 2.53 7.21
CA TRP A 110 -8.89 2.76 6.07
C TRP A 110 -7.72 1.78 6.07
N LEU A 111 -7.47 1.15 4.93
CA LEU A 111 -6.32 0.27 4.70
C LEU A 111 -5.74 0.57 3.33
N ARG A 112 -4.48 1.03 3.26
CA ARG A 112 -3.86 1.48 2.01
C ARG A 112 -2.43 1.00 1.88
N PHE A 113 -2.11 0.30 0.75
CA PHE A 113 -0.79 -0.26 0.44
C PHE A 113 -0.30 -1.26 1.49
N VAL A 114 -1.18 -2.12 1.95
CA VAL A 114 -0.89 -3.12 2.98
C VAL A 114 -1.11 -4.53 2.46
N LEU A 115 -2.22 -4.80 1.76
CA LEU A 115 -2.57 -6.15 1.34
C LEU A 115 -1.60 -6.73 0.32
N GLU A 116 -0.87 -5.89 -0.41
CA GLU A 116 0.21 -6.33 -1.30
C GLU A 116 1.33 -7.11 -0.59
N TYR A 117 1.46 -6.99 0.74
CA TYR A 117 2.45 -7.73 1.55
C TYR A 117 1.89 -9.00 2.19
N TYR A 118 0.62 -9.34 1.97
CA TYR A 118 -0.09 -10.44 2.62
C TYR A 118 -0.91 -11.26 1.62
N ARG A 119 -0.25 -11.79 0.56
CA ARG A 119 -0.91 -12.52 -0.53
C ARG A 119 -1.86 -13.64 -0.07
N HIS A 120 -1.42 -14.40 0.92
CA HIS A 120 -2.18 -15.56 1.41
C HIS A 120 -3.19 -15.20 2.49
N GLU A 121 -2.95 -14.15 3.26
CA GLU A 121 -3.77 -13.76 4.41
C GLU A 121 -4.68 -12.56 4.12
N SER A 122 -4.64 -11.99 2.91
CA SER A 122 -5.33 -10.72 2.58
C SER A 122 -6.81 -10.76 2.94
N PHE A 123 -7.54 -11.82 2.62
CA PHE A 123 -8.95 -11.98 2.98
C PHE A 123 -9.19 -12.07 4.48
N ASP A 124 -8.35 -12.86 5.20
CA ASP A 124 -8.48 -13.01 6.66
C ASP A 124 -8.18 -11.69 7.39
N ILE A 125 -7.24 -10.90 6.89
CA ILE A 125 -6.98 -9.54 7.39
C ILE A 125 -8.22 -8.66 7.19
N VAL A 126 -8.80 -8.63 5.99
CA VAL A 126 -10.01 -7.83 5.71
C VAL A 126 -11.17 -8.28 6.60
N LYS A 127 -11.35 -9.58 6.80
CA LYS A 127 -12.33 -10.14 7.73
C LYS A 127 -12.06 -9.74 9.19
N ASN A 128 -10.79 -9.68 9.60
CA ASN A 128 -10.41 -9.29 10.96
C ASN A 128 -10.70 -7.80 11.21
N ILE A 129 -10.25 -6.91 10.31
CA ILE A 129 -10.46 -5.47 10.43
C ILE A 129 -11.96 -5.09 10.33
N SER A 130 -12.76 -5.88 9.62
CA SER A 130 -14.20 -5.70 9.55
C SER A 130 -14.88 -5.81 10.94
N LYS A 131 -14.28 -6.52 11.89
CA LYS A 131 -14.88 -6.70 13.24
C LYS A 131 -14.92 -5.40 14.04
N ILE A 132 -13.96 -4.49 13.83
CA ILE A 132 -13.90 -3.20 14.52
C ILE A 132 -14.69 -2.08 13.84
N LEU A 133 -15.36 -2.38 12.73
CA LEU A 133 -16.22 -1.44 12.04
C LEU A 133 -17.66 -1.52 12.59
N LYS A 134 -18.26 -0.39 12.92
CA LYS A 134 -19.66 -0.30 13.33
C LYS A 134 -20.60 -0.82 12.24
N PRO A 135 -21.79 -1.34 12.56
CA PRO A 135 -22.85 -1.57 11.56
C PRO A 135 -23.12 -0.25 10.80
N GLY A 136 -23.23 -0.32 9.47
CA GLY A 136 -23.36 0.85 8.60
C GLY A 136 -22.08 1.66 8.37
N GLY A 137 -20.99 1.34 9.08
CA GLY A 137 -19.68 1.98 8.88
C GLY A 137 -19.06 1.64 7.53
N ILE A 138 -18.05 2.40 7.14
CA ILE A 138 -17.39 2.28 5.83
C ILE A 138 -16.02 1.62 5.98
N LEU A 139 -15.77 0.57 5.20
CA LEU A 139 -14.44 0.02 4.97
C LEU A 139 -13.92 0.50 3.62
N CYS A 140 -12.76 1.14 3.61
CA CYS A 140 -12.06 1.56 2.40
C CYS A 140 -10.72 0.82 2.29
N LEU A 141 -10.58 0.04 1.22
CA LEU A 141 -9.40 -0.71 0.88
C LEU A 141 -8.77 -0.09 -0.37
N ILE A 142 -7.45 0.14 -0.35
CA ILE A 142 -6.73 0.73 -1.48
C ILE A 142 -5.43 -0.01 -1.67
N ASP A 143 -5.23 -0.57 -2.88
CA ASP A 143 -3.98 -1.24 -3.21
C ASP A 143 -3.68 -1.19 -4.71
N LEU A 144 -2.47 -1.61 -5.07
CA LEU A 144 -1.97 -1.59 -6.43
C LEU A 144 -2.37 -2.86 -7.20
N ASP A 145 -2.53 -2.69 -8.50
CA ASP A 145 -2.62 -3.79 -9.45
C ASP A 145 -1.45 -3.74 -10.43
N CYS A 146 -0.99 -4.90 -10.89
CA CYS A 146 0.16 -5.01 -11.78
C CYS A 146 1.37 -4.18 -11.28
N ASN A 147 1.64 -4.21 -9.98
CA ASN A 147 2.70 -3.41 -9.38
C ASN A 147 4.06 -3.72 -10.02
N CYS A 148 4.71 -2.71 -10.60
CA CYS A 148 5.97 -2.79 -11.37
C CYS A 148 5.90 -3.58 -12.71
N LEU A 149 4.74 -3.86 -13.27
CA LEU A 149 4.59 -4.71 -14.45
C LEU A 149 4.00 -4.00 -15.69
N ARG A 150 3.65 -2.70 -15.59
CA ARG A 150 3.02 -1.97 -16.70
C ARG A 150 3.97 -0.93 -17.30
N HIS A 151 4.67 -1.38 -18.33
CA HIS A 151 5.62 -0.55 -19.08
C HIS A 151 5.45 -0.72 -20.59
N PHE A 152 5.73 0.34 -21.34
CA PHE A 152 5.92 0.29 -22.77
C PHE A 152 7.36 0.72 -23.11
N GLY A 153 8.01 -0.02 -23.99
CA GLY A 153 9.38 0.23 -24.43
C GLY A 153 10.44 -0.69 -23.81
N LEU A 154 10.02 -1.68 -23.01
CA LEU A 154 10.92 -2.73 -22.54
C LEU A 154 11.42 -3.59 -23.71
N SER A 155 12.66 -4.07 -23.60
CA SER A 155 13.11 -5.21 -24.40
C SER A 155 12.45 -6.49 -23.89
N GLU A 156 12.31 -7.51 -24.75
CA GLU A 156 11.79 -8.83 -24.35
C GLU A 156 12.58 -9.44 -23.19
N ARG A 157 13.87 -9.24 -23.17
CA ARG A 157 14.77 -9.71 -22.09
C ARG A 157 14.47 -9.00 -20.77
N LEU A 158 14.37 -7.67 -20.79
CA LEU A 158 14.12 -6.90 -19.58
C LEU A 158 12.72 -7.21 -19.01
N GLU A 159 11.69 -7.31 -19.87
CA GLU A 159 10.34 -7.68 -19.47
C GLU A 159 10.31 -9.07 -18.82
N LYS A 160 10.97 -10.05 -19.41
CA LYS A 160 11.11 -11.41 -18.85
C LYS A 160 11.64 -11.38 -17.42
N TYR A 161 12.72 -10.63 -17.17
CA TYR A 161 13.32 -10.58 -15.82
C TYR A 161 12.49 -9.79 -14.81
N LEU A 162 11.78 -8.75 -15.21
CA LEU A 162 10.84 -8.06 -14.32
C LEU A 162 9.70 -8.99 -13.91
N ILE A 163 9.17 -9.79 -14.82
CA ILE A 163 8.14 -10.82 -14.53
C ILE A 163 8.73 -11.88 -13.59
N GLU A 164 9.91 -12.44 -13.90
CA GLU A 164 10.57 -13.46 -13.07
C GLU A 164 10.84 -12.97 -11.64
N ILE A 165 11.29 -11.72 -11.48
CA ILE A 165 11.46 -11.10 -10.16
C ILE A 165 10.13 -11.07 -9.41
N MET A 166 9.04 -10.64 -10.06
CA MET A 166 7.72 -10.60 -9.41
C MET A 166 7.21 -11.98 -9.03
N GLU A 167 7.36 -12.98 -9.89
CA GLU A 167 7.00 -14.38 -9.59
C GLU A 167 7.78 -14.92 -8.37
N ILE A 168 9.07 -14.58 -8.26
CA ILE A 168 9.87 -14.93 -7.08
C ILE A 168 9.36 -14.22 -5.83
N MET A 169 9.01 -12.93 -5.94
CA MET A 169 8.47 -12.17 -4.82
C MET A 169 7.13 -12.74 -4.35
N GLU A 170 6.24 -13.11 -5.27
CA GLU A 170 4.98 -13.77 -4.95
C GLU A 170 5.18 -15.10 -4.21
N ASN A 171 6.09 -15.93 -4.71
CA ASN A 171 6.24 -17.31 -4.21
C ASN A 171 7.07 -17.43 -2.94
N LYS A 172 8.03 -16.52 -2.71
CA LYS A 172 8.95 -16.60 -1.57
C LYS A 172 8.68 -15.58 -0.47
N PHE A 173 8.08 -14.42 -0.81
CA PHE A 173 7.96 -13.29 0.11
C PHE A 173 6.51 -12.90 0.41
N ASN A 174 5.55 -13.72 0.00
CA ASN A 174 4.12 -13.45 0.25
C ASN A 174 3.62 -12.12 -0.35
N PHE A 175 4.37 -11.58 -1.33
CA PHE A 175 4.03 -10.34 -2.01
C PHE A 175 2.96 -10.58 -3.09
N ASP A 176 2.01 -9.68 -3.23
CA ASP A 176 0.92 -9.76 -4.20
C ASP A 176 0.92 -8.53 -5.13
N PRO A 177 1.52 -8.62 -6.31
CA PRO A 177 1.52 -7.49 -7.24
C PRO A 177 0.13 -7.19 -7.82
N TYR A 178 -0.87 -8.03 -7.54
CA TYR A 178 -2.25 -7.93 -8.01
C TYR A 178 -3.25 -7.74 -6.86
N ALA A 179 -2.82 -7.23 -5.73
CA ALA A 179 -3.68 -7.07 -4.55
C ALA A 179 -4.93 -6.23 -4.85
N GLY A 180 -4.78 -5.16 -5.65
CA GLY A 180 -5.85 -4.22 -5.96
C GLY A 180 -7.08 -4.85 -6.61
N ILE A 181 -6.93 -5.80 -7.55
CA ILE A 181 -8.08 -6.41 -8.23
C ILE A 181 -8.91 -7.33 -7.33
N LYS A 182 -8.37 -7.74 -6.17
CA LYS A 182 -9.04 -8.64 -5.22
C LYS A 182 -9.94 -7.90 -4.24
N LEU A 183 -9.79 -6.59 -4.08
CA LEU A 183 -10.46 -5.79 -3.06
C LEU A 183 -11.99 -5.87 -3.14
N TYR A 184 -12.54 -5.85 -4.37
CA TYR A 184 -13.97 -6.00 -4.58
C TYR A 184 -14.48 -7.35 -4.07
N ALA A 185 -13.80 -8.44 -4.44
CA ALA A 185 -14.19 -9.78 -4.01
C ALA A 185 -14.16 -9.92 -2.49
N HIS A 186 -13.15 -9.35 -1.81
CA HIS A 186 -13.07 -9.36 -0.35
C HIS A 186 -14.28 -8.69 0.31
N LEU A 187 -14.73 -7.54 -0.20
CA LEU A 187 -15.91 -6.87 0.33
C LEU A 187 -17.19 -7.61 -0.01
N PHE A 188 -17.28 -8.16 -1.23
CA PHE A 188 -18.43 -8.94 -1.67
C PHE A 188 -18.63 -10.21 -0.83
N ASP A 189 -17.56 -10.96 -0.57
CA ASP A 189 -17.59 -12.20 0.20
C ASP A 189 -17.87 -11.97 1.71
N LEU A 190 -17.77 -10.72 2.17
CA LEU A 190 -18.15 -10.29 3.53
C LEU A 190 -19.52 -9.58 3.58
N ASP A 191 -20.33 -9.71 2.53
CA ASP A 191 -21.69 -9.17 2.43
C ASP A 191 -21.78 -7.64 2.57
N TYR A 192 -20.69 -6.89 2.25
CA TYR A 192 -20.72 -5.44 2.26
C TYR A 192 -21.73 -4.90 1.24
N GLN A 193 -22.40 -3.82 1.61
CA GLN A 193 -23.39 -3.13 0.80
C GLN A 193 -22.79 -1.87 0.16
N ASP A 194 -23.43 -1.33 -0.88
CA ASP A 194 -23.03 -0.12 -1.58
C ASP A 194 -21.54 -0.14 -2.00
N ILE A 195 -21.06 -1.30 -2.44
CA ILE A 195 -19.66 -1.45 -2.88
C ILE A 195 -19.44 -0.57 -4.10
N ALA A 196 -18.43 0.28 -4.03
CA ALA A 196 -17.99 1.13 -5.14
C ALA A 196 -16.48 0.97 -5.36
N VAL A 197 -16.08 0.99 -6.63
CA VAL A 197 -14.68 0.86 -7.03
C VAL A 197 -14.26 2.11 -7.82
N ASN A 198 -13.06 2.61 -7.55
CA ASN A 198 -12.43 3.67 -8.31
C ASN A 198 -11.04 3.23 -8.77
N LEU A 199 -10.69 3.53 -10.02
CA LEU A 199 -9.40 3.20 -10.63
C LEU A 199 -8.70 4.49 -11.04
N THR A 200 -7.50 4.71 -10.50
CA THR A 200 -6.64 5.86 -10.84
C THR A 200 -5.21 5.41 -11.09
N PRO A 201 -4.39 6.14 -11.85
CA PRO A 201 -2.96 5.85 -11.92
C PRO A 201 -2.26 6.30 -10.63
N HIS A 202 -1.51 5.41 -9.98
CA HIS A 202 -0.65 5.78 -8.85
C HIS A 202 0.64 6.44 -9.32
N ASN A 203 1.29 5.79 -10.30
CA ASN A 203 2.43 6.36 -11.01
C ASN A 203 2.01 6.47 -12.47
N LEU A 204 2.21 7.62 -13.07
CA LEU A 204 2.02 7.85 -14.49
C LEU A 204 3.23 8.62 -15.00
N ILE A 205 4.15 7.91 -15.66
CA ILE A 205 5.48 8.42 -16.00
C ILE A 205 5.69 8.28 -17.50
N TYR A 206 5.83 9.40 -18.18
CA TYR A 206 6.11 9.50 -19.62
C TYR A 206 6.89 10.79 -19.91
N GLY A 207 7.56 10.87 -21.05
CA GLY A 207 8.36 12.03 -21.41
C GLY A 207 9.54 12.25 -20.45
N GLU A 208 9.76 13.47 -20.00
CA GLU A 208 10.85 13.82 -19.08
C GLU A 208 10.71 13.15 -17.71
N LEU A 209 11.79 12.54 -17.24
CA LEU A 209 11.82 11.81 -15.97
C LEU A 209 12.10 12.76 -14.81
N LYS A 210 11.15 12.84 -13.86
CA LYS A 210 11.36 13.60 -12.62
C LYS A 210 12.39 12.89 -11.71
N GLU A 211 13.19 13.64 -11.01
CA GLU A 211 14.22 13.09 -10.09
C GLU A 211 13.59 12.18 -9.03
N THR A 212 12.43 12.56 -8.48
CA THR A 212 11.71 11.76 -7.49
C THR A 212 11.25 10.42 -8.04
N ASP A 213 10.74 10.39 -9.27
CA ASP A 213 10.29 9.15 -9.91
C ASP A 213 11.51 8.25 -10.23
N ASN A 214 12.59 8.85 -10.75
CA ASN A 214 13.83 8.13 -11.01
C ASN A 214 14.38 7.48 -9.73
N TYR A 215 14.50 8.25 -8.66
CA TYR A 215 14.99 7.73 -7.38
C TYR A 215 14.13 6.58 -6.85
N ASN A 216 12.80 6.78 -6.80
CA ASN A 216 11.88 5.80 -6.24
C ASN A 216 11.88 4.49 -7.05
N TRP A 217 11.82 4.58 -8.38
CA TRP A 217 11.79 3.40 -9.24
C TRP A 217 13.13 2.66 -9.27
N THR A 218 14.24 3.39 -9.34
CA THR A 218 15.58 2.82 -9.28
C THR A 218 15.77 2.02 -7.99
N LYS A 219 15.41 2.60 -6.83
CA LYS A 219 15.50 1.91 -5.54
C LYS A 219 14.57 0.70 -5.46
N LYS A 220 13.36 0.81 -5.97
CA LYS A 220 12.38 -0.28 -5.98
C LYS A 220 12.88 -1.49 -6.78
N VAL A 221 13.37 -1.26 -8.00
CA VAL A 221 13.89 -2.33 -8.86
C VAL A 221 15.19 -2.92 -8.29
N GLU A 222 16.11 -2.08 -7.78
CA GLU A 222 17.32 -2.53 -7.11
C GLU A 222 17.02 -3.48 -5.95
N MET A 223 16.11 -3.07 -5.05
CA MET A 223 15.73 -3.86 -3.88
C MET A 223 15.04 -5.16 -4.28
N ALA A 224 14.09 -5.12 -5.21
CA ALA A 224 13.39 -6.31 -5.67
C ALA A 224 14.34 -7.30 -6.36
N ALA A 225 15.22 -6.83 -7.24
CA ALA A 225 16.20 -7.66 -7.94
C ALA A 225 17.18 -8.35 -6.99
N LYS A 226 17.73 -7.62 -6.03
CA LYS A 226 18.68 -8.16 -5.02
C LYS A 226 17.99 -9.12 -4.05
N THR A 227 16.78 -8.78 -3.59
CA THR A 227 16.02 -9.60 -2.63
C THR A 227 15.51 -10.89 -3.27
N SER A 228 15.08 -10.86 -4.53
CA SER A 228 14.58 -12.04 -5.24
C SER A 228 15.61 -13.16 -5.34
N GLY A 229 16.90 -12.83 -5.45
CA GLY A 229 17.98 -13.77 -5.75
C GLY A 229 17.89 -14.33 -7.18
N CYS A 230 17.22 -13.60 -8.08
CA CYS A 230 17.14 -13.91 -9.50
C CYS A 230 18.55 -14.02 -10.12
N ARG A 231 18.73 -15.00 -10.99
CA ARG A 231 19.99 -15.20 -11.73
C ARG A 231 19.84 -14.64 -13.14
N PHE A 232 20.39 -13.48 -13.40
CA PHE A 232 20.30 -12.76 -14.67
C PHE A 232 21.21 -13.39 -15.75
N GLN A 233 20.94 -14.66 -16.11
CA GLN A 233 21.83 -15.47 -16.96
C GLN A 233 21.92 -14.99 -18.41
N ASP A 234 20.93 -14.25 -18.90
CA ASP A 234 20.92 -13.69 -20.25
C ASP A 234 21.74 -12.38 -20.33
N TYR A 235 22.34 -11.95 -19.22
CA TYR A 235 23.25 -10.81 -19.14
C TYR A 235 24.67 -11.28 -18.83
N GLU A 236 25.65 -10.87 -19.64
CA GLU A 236 27.06 -11.22 -19.44
C GLU A 236 27.57 -10.79 -18.05
N ASP A 237 27.15 -9.59 -17.61
CA ASP A 237 27.50 -9.01 -16.30
C ASP A 237 26.44 -9.31 -15.22
N GLY A 238 25.53 -10.27 -15.47
CA GLY A 238 24.51 -10.66 -14.51
C GLY A 238 23.61 -9.51 -14.06
N TYR A 239 23.51 -9.31 -12.74
CA TYR A 239 22.70 -8.23 -12.15
C TYR A 239 23.07 -6.84 -12.68
N GLU A 240 24.36 -6.53 -12.85
CA GLU A 240 24.80 -5.20 -13.28
C GLU A 240 24.32 -4.89 -14.72
N GLY A 241 24.36 -5.90 -15.59
CA GLY A 241 23.85 -5.77 -16.95
C GLY A 241 22.31 -5.56 -16.99
N PHE A 242 21.57 -6.31 -16.19
CA PHE A 242 20.12 -6.12 -16.02
C PHE A 242 19.80 -4.72 -15.51
N PHE A 243 20.45 -4.31 -14.43
CA PHE A 243 20.18 -3.02 -13.79
C PHE A 243 20.52 -1.85 -14.70
N LYS A 244 21.63 -1.94 -15.44
CA LYS A 244 21.99 -0.94 -16.44
C LYS A 244 20.94 -0.84 -17.54
N GLU A 245 20.46 -1.96 -18.09
CA GLU A 245 19.42 -1.94 -19.12
C GLU A 245 18.11 -1.34 -18.59
N PHE A 246 17.76 -1.63 -17.32
CA PHE A 246 16.60 -0.99 -16.68
C PHE A 246 16.76 0.53 -16.59
N LEU A 247 17.95 1.03 -16.20
CA LEU A 247 18.20 2.47 -16.11
C LEU A 247 18.15 3.14 -17.50
N ASP A 248 18.73 2.49 -18.51
CA ASP A 248 18.70 2.97 -19.90
C ASP A 248 17.24 3.04 -20.42
N PHE A 249 16.45 2.00 -20.17
CA PHE A 249 15.00 1.99 -20.47
C PHE A 249 14.27 3.10 -19.71
N PHE A 250 14.51 3.21 -18.41
CA PHE A 250 13.73 4.13 -17.57
C PHE A 250 14.04 5.60 -17.86
N SER A 251 15.21 5.89 -18.43
CA SER A 251 15.59 7.22 -18.93
C SER A 251 15.10 7.54 -20.35
N ASP A 252 14.60 6.56 -21.12
CA ASP A 252 14.08 6.81 -22.47
C ASP A 252 12.77 7.64 -22.40
N HIS A 253 12.76 8.81 -23.03
CA HIS A 253 11.60 9.70 -23.06
C HIS A 253 10.38 9.10 -23.76
N ARG A 254 10.51 8.03 -24.54
CA ARG A 254 9.42 7.31 -25.21
C ARG A 254 8.76 6.27 -24.32
N ARG A 255 9.37 5.94 -23.17
CA ARG A 255 8.76 5.00 -22.21
C ARG A 255 7.41 5.52 -21.74
N PHE A 256 6.52 4.58 -21.46
CA PHE A 256 5.30 4.85 -20.73
C PHE A 256 5.17 3.84 -19.60
N THR A 257 5.14 4.33 -18.37
CA THR A 257 5.05 3.51 -17.16
C THR A 257 3.85 3.98 -16.35
N TYR A 258 3.02 3.05 -15.90
CA TYR A 258 1.94 3.36 -14.97
C TYR A 258 1.68 2.19 -14.02
N THR A 259 1.10 2.49 -12.86
CA THR A 259 0.63 1.48 -11.93
C THR A 259 -0.83 1.78 -11.62
N PRO A 260 -1.77 0.88 -11.92
CA PRO A 260 -3.16 1.04 -11.51
C PRO A 260 -3.28 1.06 -9.98
N LEU A 261 -4.00 2.04 -9.45
CA LEU A 261 -4.40 2.11 -8.06
C LEU A 261 -5.89 1.86 -7.97
N ILE A 262 -6.27 0.81 -7.28
CA ILE A 262 -7.66 0.45 -7.08
C ILE A 262 -8.07 0.82 -5.66
N SER A 263 -9.10 1.65 -5.56
CA SER A 263 -9.78 1.97 -4.31
C SER A 263 -11.14 1.27 -4.32
N CYS A 264 -11.43 0.52 -3.28
CA CYS A 264 -12.71 -0.17 -3.12
C CYS A 264 -13.29 0.17 -1.75
N ARG A 265 -14.54 0.65 -1.71
CA ARG A 265 -15.25 0.94 -0.48
C ARG A 265 -16.55 0.18 -0.39
N GLY A 266 -16.98 -0.15 0.82
CA GLY A 266 -18.29 -0.73 1.07
C GLY A 266 -18.82 -0.37 2.45
N ARG A 267 -20.12 -0.45 2.64
CA ARG A 267 -20.79 -0.28 3.93
C ARG A 267 -20.99 -1.63 4.60
N LYS A 268 -20.59 -1.74 5.86
CA LYS A 268 -20.87 -2.93 6.67
C LYS A 268 -22.38 -3.09 6.86
N PRO A 269 -22.95 -4.28 6.65
CA PRO A 269 -24.39 -4.50 6.89
C PRO A 269 -24.81 -4.06 8.30
N VAL A 270 -26.02 -3.49 8.38
CA VAL A 270 -26.69 -3.29 9.65
C VAL A 270 -27.38 -4.62 9.95
N ALA A 271 -27.05 -5.24 11.07
CA ALA A 271 -27.79 -6.44 11.49
C ALA A 271 -29.26 -6.06 11.74
N ASP A 272 -30.17 -6.79 11.11
CA ASP A 272 -31.61 -6.67 11.33
C ASP A 272 -32.00 -6.94 12.79
#